data_c5b2eceb4bcb5a16d5c9e0b7d0717b42
#
_entry.id   c5b2eceb4bcb5a16d5c9e0b7d0717b42
#
_cell.length_a   1.000
_cell.length_b   1.000
_cell.length_c   1.000
_cell.angle_alpha   90.00
_cell.angle_beta   90.00
_cell.angle_gamma   90.00
#
_symmetry.space_group_name_H-M   'P 1'
#
loop_
_entity.id
_entity.type
_entity.pdbx_description
1 polymer ?
#
loop_
_entity_poly.entity_id
_entity_poly.type
_entity_poly.pdbx_seq_one_letter_code
_entity_poly.pdbx_strand_id
1 'polypeptide(L)'
;MRREQWRAALRNPVGAVAAGLLAVLAVLAIVAPMIWGDAAEETDPAALSQGSTSEHLLGTDALGRDILLRVLVATRYSLGLALLATAICVGVGVLLGVLPAVLGRRAGRLVTAAVNLAVAFPGLLLALFFAVVFGVGARGAVLAIGLAGAPSFARLVQTNVAAVSGRDYVAAARVAGVGRFRLIARHLLPNIGEPLVVNATVLAGGALLAFAGLSFLGLGVQPPAYDWGRLLGEGLDRIYINPAAALAPGVAVVVAGLAFTLLGESIAQVVGVRAVRRRQPPAVPAPAAEAGTDAAGEAVLSAHDLRVGFPAPGGGWTHPVDGVSLTVRRGETVGVVGESGSGKSLTALAVAQLAPDSAHVTAGRLEVAGVAPLGHPDAQVRELLGTKVAMVFQDPMTSFNPSMRIGGQLAEVTRVREGQGKRAALARAVDRLRTVRVPAPERRAHQYPHEFSGGMRQRAMIAMGLMSTPELIIADEPTTALDVTVQRQVLRLLKDVQAETGAAVVLISHDIAVVAQLCERVVVMYAGRVVEELPVDRLGAAAHPYTRALLASVPDLATDRERPLATIPGRPPDPADRPEGCAFAPRCDFADDACRVRPGLDAVAPEQRAACWHPRTQPLDLALDAVTGGQA
;
A
#
# COMPACT_ATOMS: atom_id res chain seq x y z
N MET A 1 10.31 10.11 11.69
CA MET A 1 9.06 10.87 11.37
C MET A 1 9.40 12.31 11.00
N ARG A 2 8.80 12.84 9.92
CA ARG A 2 8.99 14.26 9.52
C ARG A 2 8.13 15.16 10.40
N ARG A 3 8.55 16.42 10.61
CA ARG A 3 7.79 17.40 11.42
C ARG A 3 6.31 17.53 11.03
N GLU A 4 6.01 17.35 9.75
CA GLU A 4 4.65 17.40 9.20
C GLU A 4 3.76 16.24 9.69
N GLN A 5 4.32 15.06 9.91
CA GLN A 5 3.58 13.88 10.40
C GLN A 5 3.17 14.08 11.87
N TRP A 6 4.05 14.64 12.70
CA TRP A 6 3.71 15.01 14.07
C TRP A 6 2.60 16.06 14.13
N ARG A 7 2.69 17.09 13.27
CA ARG A 7 1.63 18.11 13.17
C ARG A 7 0.30 17.51 12.70
N ALA A 8 0.33 16.56 11.79
CA ALA A 8 -0.87 15.88 11.32
C ALA A 8 -1.50 14.98 12.40
N ALA A 9 -0.69 14.24 13.19
CA ALA A 9 -1.18 13.46 14.32
C ALA A 9 -1.85 14.35 15.39
N LEU A 10 -1.26 15.51 15.68
CA LEU A 10 -1.81 16.49 16.62
C LEU A 10 -3.03 17.27 16.07
N ARG A 11 -3.30 17.23 14.77
CA ARG A 11 -4.54 17.79 14.19
C ARG A 11 -5.73 16.83 14.29
N ASN A 12 -5.50 15.56 14.54
CA ASN A 12 -6.57 14.62 14.86
C ASN A 12 -7.06 14.93 16.29
N PRO A 13 -8.37 15.14 16.53
CA PRO A 13 -8.88 15.48 17.87
C PRO A 13 -8.49 14.43 18.92
N VAL A 14 -8.53 13.14 18.58
CA VAL A 14 -8.11 12.06 19.48
C VAL A 14 -6.62 12.15 19.81
N GLY A 15 -5.77 12.39 18.82
CA GLY A 15 -4.33 12.54 19.00
C GLY A 15 -3.98 13.80 19.80
N ALA A 16 -4.69 14.91 19.58
CA ALA A 16 -4.52 16.15 20.34
C ALA A 16 -4.88 15.97 21.81
N VAL A 17 -6.02 15.33 22.10
CA VAL A 17 -6.44 15.04 23.49
C VAL A 17 -5.46 14.11 24.17
N ALA A 18 -5.04 13.00 23.52
CA ALA A 18 -4.08 12.07 24.08
C ALA A 18 -2.71 12.72 24.35
N ALA A 19 -2.22 13.52 23.41
CA ALA A 19 -0.96 14.27 23.59
C ALA A 19 -1.07 15.33 24.69
N GLY A 20 -2.19 16.06 24.75
CA GLY A 20 -2.45 17.03 25.81
C GLY A 20 -2.49 16.37 27.19
N LEU A 21 -3.16 15.21 27.32
CA LEU A 21 -3.22 14.46 28.55
C LEU A 21 -1.84 13.95 29.00
N LEU A 22 -1.06 13.38 28.07
CA LEU A 22 0.33 12.97 28.37
C LEU A 22 1.23 14.18 28.75
N ALA A 23 1.02 15.34 28.13
CA ALA A 23 1.73 16.54 28.51
C ALA A 23 1.37 16.99 29.94
N VAL A 24 0.09 16.96 30.31
CA VAL A 24 -0.36 17.25 31.69
C VAL A 24 0.26 16.26 32.67
N LEU A 25 0.22 14.95 32.35
CA LEU A 25 0.84 13.94 33.21
C LEU A 25 2.36 14.11 33.33
N ALA A 26 3.04 14.50 32.26
CA ALA A 26 4.48 14.81 32.29
C ALA A 26 4.80 16.03 33.17
N VAL A 27 3.97 17.07 33.07
CA VAL A 27 4.09 18.26 33.97
C VAL A 27 3.83 17.84 35.41
N LEU A 28 2.79 17.07 35.70
CA LEU A 28 2.49 16.56 37.03
C LEU A 28 3.63 15.72 37.59
N ALA A 29 4.24 14.86 36.79
CA ALA A 29 5.37 14.04 37.20
C ALA A 29 6.58 14.83 37.67
N ILE A 30 6.73 16.07 37.18
CA ILE A 30 7.82 16.98 37.56
C ILE A 30 7.39 17.90 38.74
N VAL A 31 6.20 18.50 38.62
CA VAL A 31 5.75 19.57 39.50
C VAL A 31 5.16 19.03 40.81
N ALA A 32 4.38 17.93 40.75
CA ALA A 32 3.70 17.42 41.94
C ALA A 32 4.66 17.03 43.10
N PRO A 33 5.78 16.33 42.85
CA PRO A 33 6.75 16.08 43.91
C PRO A 33 7.42 17.32 44.49
N MET A 34 7.52 18.41 43.71
CA MET A 34 8.16 19.68 44.16
C MET A 34 7.22 20.49 45.02
N ILE A 35 5.91 20.47 44.76
CA ILE A 35 4.92 21.29 45.48
C ILE A 35 4.30 20.50 46.63
N TRP A 36 3.98 19.22 46.44
CA TRP A 36 3.21 18.42 47.40
C TRP A 36 3.98 17.22 47.95
N GLY A 37 5.29 17.10 47.68
CA GLY A 37 6.08 15.96 48.12
C GLY A 37 5.98 15.72 49.65
N ASP A 38 6.26 16.75 50.43
CA ASP A 38 6.24 16.69 51.87
C ASP A 38 4.80 16.53 52.40
N ALA A 39 3.84 17.26 51.88
CA ALA A 39 2.43 17.18 52.28
C ALA A 39 1.79 15.80 51.95
N ALA A 40 2.25 15.12 50.88
CA ALA A 40 1.79 13.77 50.54
C ALA A 40 2.30 12.68 51.50
N GLU A 41 3.37 12.95 52.26
CA GLU A 41 3.94 12.02 53.22
C GLU A 41 3.58 12.39 54.68
N GLU A 42 2.98 13.55 54.89
CA GLU A 42 2.52 13.99 56.23
C GLU A 42 1.45 13.02 56.74
N THR A 43 1.66 12.50 57.97
CA THR A 43 0.77 11.55 58.61
C THR A 43 -0.07 12.25 59.68
N ASP A 44 -1.40 12.09 59.65
CA ASP A 44 -2.31 12.57 60.66
C ASP A 44 -3.00 11.43 61.41
N PRO A 45 -2.60 11.13 62.65
CA PRO A 45 -3.22 10.12 63.47
C PRO A 45 -4.71 10.37 63.79
N ALA A 46 -5.18 11.62 63.68
CA ALA A 46 -6.58 11.97 63.87
C ALA A 46 -7.45 11.73 62.65
N ALA A 47 -6.83 11.57 61.47
CA ALA A 47 -7.50 11.44 60.17
C ALA A 47 -7.30 10.07 59.51
N LEU A 48 -7.16 9.00 60.28
CA LEU A 48 -6.92 7.65 59.73
C LEU A 48 -8.11 7.12 58.92
N SER A 49 -7.88 6.77 57.66
CA SER A 49 -8.85 6.18 56.72
C SER A 49 -10.17 6.96 56.62
N GLN A 50 -10.12 8.26 56.70
CA GLN A 50 -11.27 9.16 56.55
C GLN A 50 -11.76 9.20 55.10
N GLY A 51 -13.09 9.29 54.93
CA GLY A 51 -13.70 9.58 53.62
C GLY A 51 -13.39 10.97 53.12
N SER A 52 -13.93 11.33 51.95
CA SER A 52 -13.78 12.66 51.36
C SER A 52 -14.23 13.78 52.29
N THR A 53 -13.39 14.78 52.47
CA THR A 53 -13.63 16.01 53.25
C THR A 53 -13.23 17.23 52.44
N SER A 54 -13.50 18.44 52.97
CA SER A 54 -13.04 19.71 52.36
C SER A 54 -11.53 19.87 52.35
N GLU A 55 -10.83 19.25 53.33
CA GLU A 55 -9.38 19.26 53.44
C GLU A 55 -8.73 18.13 52.62
N HIS A 56 -9.36 16.97 52.61
CA HIS A 56 -8.91 15.76 51.90
C HIS A 56 -9.95 15.35 50.86
N LEU A 57 -9.84 15.83 49.62
CA LEU A 57 -10.85 15.63 48.56
C LEU A 57 -11.15 14.17 48.23
N LEU A 58 -10.16 13.30 48.30
CA LEU A 58 -10.32 11.84 48.15
C LEU A 58 -10.21 11.07 49.47
N GLY A 59 -10.17 11.80 50.57
CA GLY A 59 -9.94 11.22 51.90
C GLY A 59 -8.48 10.86 52.17
N THR A 60 -8.27 10.08 53.24
CA THR A 60 -6.95 9.72 53.73
C THR A 60 -6.72 8.20 53.70
N ASP A 61 -5.46 7.79 53.71
CA ASP A 61 -5.05 6.39 53.76
C ASP A 61 -5.00 5.85 55.23
N ALA A 62 -4.43 4.66 55.39
CA ALA A 62 -4.29 3.97 56.68
C ALA A 62 -3.42 4.73 57.70
N LEU A 63 -2.61 5.67 57.26
CA LEU A 63 -1.71 6.51 58.10
C LEU A 63 -2.16 7.97 58.19
N GLY A 64 -3.36 8.28 57.66
CA GLY A 64 -3.90 9.65 57.64
C GLY A 64 -3.32 10.53 56.51
N ARG A 65 -2.60 9.98 55.55
CA ARG A 65 -2.00 10.75 54.44
C ARG A 65 -3.02 10.99 53.34
N ASP A 66 -2.96 12.16 52.69
CA ASP A 66 -3.88 12.55 51.63
C ASP A 66 -3.72 11.67 50.38
N ILE A 67 -4.81 11.01 49.95
CA ILE A 67 -4.82 10.08 48.81
C ILE A 67 -4.60 10.84 47.50
N LEU A 68 -5.22 12.00 47.31
CA LEU A 68 -5.07 12.77 46.05
C LEU A 68 -3.63 13.23 45.84
N LEU A 69 -3.03 13.81 46.87
CA LEU A 69 -1.64 14.27 46.84
C LEU A 69 -0.68 13.11 46.56
N ARG A 70 -0.90 11.95 47.19
CA ARG A 70 -0.10 10.75 46.96
C ARG A 70 -0.24 10.24 45.51
N VAL A 71 -1.44 10.21 44.92
CA VAL A 71 -1.65 9.81 43.54
C VAL A 71 -0.95 10.77 42.57
N LEU A 72 -1.01 12.07 42.82
CA LEU A 72 -0.33 13.08 41.99
C LEU A 72 1.19 12.94 42.07
N VAL A 73 1.77 12.79 43.26
CA VAL A 73 3.21 12.59 43.47
C VAL A 73 3.70 11.25 42.87
N ALA A 74 2.92 10.20 42.99
CA ALA A 74 3.21 8.86 42.44
C ALA A 74 3.36 8.86 40.91
N THR A 75 2.80 9.88 40.21
CA THR A 75 2.89 10.02 38.74
C THR A 75 4.35 9.96 38.27
N ARG A 76 5.29 10.55 39.01
CA ARG A 76 6.71 10.55 38.67
C ARG A 76 7.29 9.14 38.56
N TYR A 77 7.07 8.30 39.59
CA TYR A 77 7.58 6.94 39.59
C TYR A 77 6.85 6.08 38.56
N SER A 78 5.53 6.15 38.49
CA SER A 78 4.72 5.34 37.57
C SER A 78 5.09 5.58 36.11
N LEU A 79 5.16 6.84 35.66
CA LEU A 79 5.54 7.16 34.29
C LEU A 79 7.04 6.95 34.02
N GLY A 80 7.90 7.39 34.94
CA GLY A 80 9.35 7.31 34.76
C GLY A 80 9.84 5.87 34.64
N LEU A 81 9.36 4.98 35.50
CA LEU A 81 9.77 3.57 35.47
C LEU A 81 9.16 2.81 34.28
N ALA A 82 7.90 3.11 33.89
CA ALA A 82 7.29 2.53 32.69
C ALA A 82 8.03 2.95 31.40
N LEU A 83 8.41 4.23 31.28
CA LEU A 83 9.18 4.71 30.14
C LEU A 83 10.59 4.12 30.11
N LEU A 84 11.23 3.96 31.25
CA LEU A 84 12.55 3.31 31.34
C LEU A 84 12.48 1.83 30.93
N ALA A 85 11.46 1.10 31.41
CA ALA A 85 11.21 -0.29 31.00
C ALA A 85 10.95 -0.38 29.48
N THR A 86 10.18 0.56 28.93
CA THR A 86 9.93 0.65 27.49
C THR A 86 11.23 0.91 26.72
N ALA A 87 12.08 1.82 27.19
CA ALA A 87 13.36 2.12 26.55
C ALA A 87 14.29 0.90 26.52
N ILE A 88 14.34 0.10 27.60
CA ILE A 88 15.07 -1.15 27.66
C ILE A 88 14.49 -2.17 26.66
N CYS A 89 13.16 -2.34 26.66
CA CYS A 89 12.46 -3.24 25.77
C CYS A 89 12.75 -2.91 24.29
N VAL A 90 12.61 -1.65 23.92
CA VAL A 90 12.87 -1.16 22.55
C VAL A 90 14.35 -1.32 22.20
N GLY A 91 15.26 -0.89 23.09
CA GLY A 91 16.71 -0.97 22.85
C GLY A 91 17.19 -2.40 22.64
N VAL A 92 16.86 -3.29 23.57
CA VAL A 92 17.22 -4.73 23.49
C VAL A 92 16.48 -5.39 22.32
N GLY A 93 15.20 -5.07 22.13
CA GLY A 93 14.41 -5.60 21.04
C GLY A 93 14.91 -5.20 19.65
N VAL A 94 15.29 -3.94 19.44
CA VAL A 94 15.93 -3.49 18.19
C VAL A 94 17.25 -4.21 17.98
N LEU A 95 18.08 -4.33 19.01
CA LEU A 95 19.37 -5.03 18.93
C LEU A 95 19.16 -6.49 18.49
N LEU A 96 18.35 -7.25 19.21
CA LEU A 96 18.04 -8.65 18.90
C LEU A 96 17.32 -8.81 17.56
N GLY A 97 16.51 -7.83 17.18
CA GLY A 97 15.77 -7.84 15.92
C GLY A 97 16.64 -7.61 14.69
N VAL A 98 17.64 -6.75 14.78
CA VAL A 98 18.57 -6.44 13.69
C VAL A 98 19.73 -7.44 13.61
N LEU A 99 20.10 -8.06 14.72
CA LEU A 99 21.25 -8.95 14.85
C LEU A 99 21.30 -10.08 13.79
N PRO A 100 20.19 -10.75 13.41
CA PRO A 100 20.18 -11.77 12.34
C PRO A 100 20.61 -11.23 10.96
N ALA A 101 20.38 -9.95 10.68
CA ALA A 101 20.80 -9.34 9.42
C ALA A 101 22.32 -9.04 9.36
N VAL A 102 22.96 -8.90 10.52
CA VAL A 102 24.42 -8.68 10.64
C VAL A 102 25.18 -9.99 10.68
N LEU A 103 24.68 -10.94 11.46
CA LEU A 103 25.32 -12.22 11.68
C LEU A 103 25.22 -13.12 10.44
N GLY A 104 26.12 -14.07 10.35
CA GLY A 104 26.08 -15.10 9.31
C GLY A 104 24.84 -16.01 9.48
N ARG A 105 24.49 -16.77 8.43
CA ARG A 105 23.28 -17.61 8.36
C ARG A 105 23.06 -18.53 9.57
N ARG A 106 24.11 -19.10 10.16
CA ARG A 106 23.98 -20.00 11.33
C ARG A 106 23.65 -19.23 12.60
N ALA A 107 24.45 -18.20 12.93
CA ALA A 107 24.24 -17.39 14.14
C ALA A 107 22.92 -16.60 14.07
N GLY A 108 22.56 -16.07 12.90
CA GLY A 108 21.27 -15.38 12.71
C GLY A 108 20.08 -16.30 12.97
N ARG A 109 20.14 -17.58 12.52
CA ARG A 109 19.08 -18.57 12.82
C ARG A 109 18.96 -18.89 14.31
N LEU A 110 20.09 -18.97 15.01
CA LEU A 110 20.08 -19.20 16.46
C LEU A 110 19.42 -18.02 17.20
N VAL A 111 19.75 -16.78 16.87
CA VAL A 111 19.11 -15.60 17.46
C VAL A 111 17.61 -15.59 17.20
N THR A 112 17.18 -15.86 15.96
CA THR A 112 15.75 -15.91 15.60
C THR A 112 15.04 -17.04 16.36
N ALA A 113 15.67 -18.22 16.49
CA ALA A 113 15.10 -19.33 17.26
C ALA A 113 14.97 -18.99 18.74
N ALA A 114 15.99 -18.34 19.35
CA ALA A 114 15.94 -17.90 20.74
C ALA A 114 14.84 -16.85 20.98
N VAL A 115 14.68 -15.88 20.07
CA VAL A 115 13.60 -14.89 20.12
C VAL A 115 12.23 -15.58 20.02
N ASN A 116 12.06 -16.51 19.08
CA ASN A 116 10.81 -17.25 18.91
C ASN A 116 10.48 -18.11 20.14
N LEU A 117 11.46 -18.74 20.74
CA LEU A 117 11.30 -19.50 21.97
C LEU A 117 10.87 -18.59 23.13
N ALA A 118 11.51 -17.43 23.29
CA ALA A 118 11.16 -16.47 24.34
C ALA A 118 9.75 -15.88 24.14
N VAL A 119 9.32 -15.62 22.91
CA VAL A 119 7.94 -15.15 22.59
C VAL A 119 6.88 -16.21 22.90
N ALA A 120 7.22 -17.50 22.91
CA ALA A 120 6.29 -18.56 23.26
C ALA A 120 5.91 -18.57 24.77
N PHE A 121 6.73 -17.92 25.61
CA PHE A 121 6.40 -17.77 27.03
C PHE A 121 5.37 -16.65 27.23
N PRO A 122 4.36 -16.85 28.10
CA PRO A 122 3.47 -15.77 28.52
C PRO A 122 4.27 -14.62 29.12
N GLY A 123 4.11 -13.40 28.56
CA GLY A 123 4.93 -12.25 28.93
C GLY A 123 4.92 -11.91 30.42
N LEU A 124 3.77 -12.07 31.08
CA LEU A 124 3.64 -11.85 32.53
C LEU A 124 4.45 -12.87 33.34
N LEU A 125 4.44 -14.14 32.95
CA LEU A 125 5.24 -15.18 33.64
C LEU A 125 6.74 -14.93 33.42
N LEU A 126 7.14 -14.49 32.25
CA LEU A 126 8.52 -14.11 31.97
C LEU A 126 8.95 -12.88 32.80
N ALA A 127 8.07 -11.91 32.96
CA ALA A 127 8.31 -10.74 33.81
C ALA A 127 8.42 -11.14 35.30
N LEU A 128 7.56 -12.02 35.80
CA LEU A 128 7.65 -12.56 37.16
C LEU A 128 8.96 -13.33 37.39
N PHE A 129 9.35 -14.17 36.43
CA PHE A 129 10.62 -14.88 36.47
C PHE A 129 11.80 -13.92 36.58
N PHE A 130 11.86 -12.90 35.75
CA PHE A 130 12.91 -11.90 35.80
C PHE A 130 12.85 -11.04 37.07
N ALA A 131 11.65 -10.74 37.60
CA ALA A 131 11.52 -10.00 38.86
C ALA A 131 12.14 -10.79 40.05
N VAL A 132 11.99 -12.11 40.05
CA VAL A 132 12.67 -12.96 41.03
C VAL A 132 14.19 -12.98 40.86
N VAL A 133 14.66 -13.06 39.58
CA VAL A 133 16.10 -13.10 39.26
C VAL A 133 16.79 -11.77 39.61
N PHE A 134 16.20 -10.65 39.28
CA PHE A 134 16.79 -9.30 39.51
C PHE A 134 16.47 -8.73 40.89
N GLY A 135 15.66 -9.40 41.67
CA GLY A 135 15.25 -8.99 43.00
C GLY A 135 14.06 -8.04 43.03
N VAL A 136 13.42 -8.00 44.21
CA VAL A 136 12.23 -7.15 44.47
C VAL A 136 12.64 -5.68 44.51
N GLY A 137 11.85 -4.81 43.87
CA GLY A 137 12.04 -3.37 43.89
C GLY A 137 11.96 -2.72 42.51
N ALA A 138 11.98 -1.41 42.47
CA ALA A 138 11.83 -0.61 41.24
C ALA A 138 12.83 -1.01 40.14
N ARG A 139 14.10 -1.23 40.51
CA ARG A 139 15.16 -1.64 39.55
C ARG A 139 14.89 -3.01 38.96
N GLY A 140 14.57 -4.00 39.80
CA GLY A 140 14.24 -5.37 39.41
C GLY A 140 13.03 -5.39 38.48
N ALA A 141 11.96 -4.70 38.86
CA ALA A 141 10.73 -4.64 38.07
C ALA A 141 10.94 -3.97 36.69
N VAL A 142 11.73 -2.89 36.59
CA VAL A 142 12.06 -2.23 35.31
C VAL A 142 12.81 -3.17 34.38
N LEU A 143 13.84 -3.89 34.90
CA LEU A 143 14.59 -4.87 34.12
C LEU A 143 13.71 -6.05 33.73
N ALA A 144 12.86 -6.52 34.64
CA ALA A 144 11.96 -7.62 34.39
C ALA A 144 11.00 -7.33 33.24
N ILE A 145 10.30 -6.20 33.29
CA ILE A 145 9.33 -5.79 32.26
C ILE A 145 10.03 -5.46 30.94
N GLY A 146 11.14 -4.72 31.00
CA GLY A 146 11.91 -4.35 29.82
C GLY A 146 12.44 -5.57 29.06
N LEU A 147 13.01 -6.54 29.76
CA LEU A 147 13.56 -7.75 29.15
C LEU A 147 12.47 -8.75 28.76
N ALA A 148 11.38 -8.86 29.50
CA ALA A 148 10.26 -9.74 29.16
C ALA A 148 9.54 -9.27 27.86
N GLY A 149 9.44 -7.96 27.63
CA GLY A 149 8.86 -7.40 26.40
C GLY A 149 9.80 -7.44 25.19
N ALA A 150 11.12 -7.45 25.41
CA ALA A 150 12.12 -7.35 24.36
C ALA A 150 12.02 -8.42 23.25
N PRO A 151 11.71 -9.71 23.49
CA PRO A 151 11.54 -10.72 22.46
C PRO A 151 10.39 -10.39 21.48
N SER A 152 9.26 -9.93 21.97
CA SER A 152 8.11 -9.54 21.14
C SER A 152 8.44 -8.34 20.24
N PHE A 153 9.14 -7.35 20.78
CA PHE A 153 9.61 -6.22 20.00
C PHE A 153 10.70 -6.62 19.00
N ALA A 154 11.61 -7.52 19.38
CA ALA A 154 12.63 -8.07 18.47
C ALA A 154 11.99 -8.79 17.27
N ARG A 155 10.95 -9.59 17.50
CA ARG A 155 10.20 -10.24 16.42
C ARG A 155 9.54 -9.25 15.48
N LEU A 156 8.96 -8.16 15.99
CA LEU A 156 8.43 -7.07 15.18
C LEU A 156 9.53 -6.44 14.30
N VAL A 157 10.70 -6.16 14.88
CA VAL A 157 11.86 -5.61 14.15
C VAL A 157 12.33 -6.59 13.08
N GLN A 158 12.45 -7.89 13.38
CA GLN A 158 12.85 -8.93 12.41
C GLN A 158 11.91 -8.97 11.20
N THR A 159 10.59 -8.92 11.42
CA THR A 159 9.58 -8.93 10.36
C THR A 159 9.70 -7.69 9.47
N ASN A 160 9.85 -6.51 10.06
CA ASN A 160 10.02 -5.26 9.31
C ASN A 160 11.35 -5.23 8.53
N VAL A 161 12.45 -5.68 9.14
CA VAL A 161 13.76 -5.79 8.49
C VAL A 161 13.70 -6.76 7.31
N ALA A 162 13.02 -7.90 7.46
CA ALA A 162 12.86 -8.88 6.37
C ALA A 162 12.08 -8.28 5.19
N ALA A 163 10.98 -7.57 5.45
CA ALA A 163 10.17 -6.90 4.42
C ALA A 163 10.96 -5.84 3.62
N VAL A 164 11.83 -5.08 4.30
CA VAL A 164 12.64 -4.04 3.64
C VAL A 164 13.88 -4.63 2.95
N SER A 165 14.47 -5.71 3.50
CA SER A 165 15.70 -6.33 2.97
C SER A 165 15.57 -6.91 1.57
N GLY A 166 14.35 -7.25 1.13
CA GLY A 166 14.03 -7.75 -0.22
C GLY A 166 13.83 -6.65 -1.27
N ARG A 167 13.94 -5.37 -0.92
CA ARG A 167 13.73 -4.26 -1.85
C ARG A 167 14.93 -4.02 -2.76
N ASP A 168 14.68 -3.57 -4.00
CA ASP A 168 15.69 -3.37 -5.06
C ASP A 168 16.78 -2.38 -4.64
N TYR A 169 16.46 -1.30 -3.95
CA TYR A 169 17.46 -0.34 -3.47
C TYR A 169 18.41 -0.94 -2.41
N VAL A 170 17.96 -1.96 -1.65
CA VAL A 170 18.82 -2.69 -0.71
C VAL A 170 19.74 -3.65 -1.47
N ALA A 171 19.22 -4.29 -2.52
CA ALA A 171 20.00 -5.13 -3.43
C ALA A 171 21.06 -4.28 -4.15
N ALA A 172 20.69 -3.14 -4.70
CA ALA A 172 21.60 -2.19 -5.34
C ALA A 172 22.71 -1.70 -4.39
N ALA A 173 22.38 -1.38 -3.14
CA ALA A 173 23.37 -1.00 -2.13
C ALA A 173 24.36 -2.12 -1.82
N ARG A 174 23.90 -3.39 -1.81
CA ARG A 174 24.79 -4.57 -1.65
C ARG A 174 25.74 -4.74 -2.85
N VAL A 175 25.23 -4.60 -4.07
CA VAL A 175 26.03 -4.66 -5.30
C VAL A 175 27.06 -3.53 -5.33
N ALA A 176 26.72 -2.34 -4.83
CA ALA A 176 27.64 -1.22 -4.66
C ALA A 176 28.66 -1.40 -3.53
N GLY A 177 28.72 -2.58 -2.87
CA GLY A 177 29.71 -2.90 -1.84
C GLY A 177 29.45 -2.26 -0.47
N VAL A 178 28.22 -1.76 -0.19
CA VAL A 178 27.89 -1.17 1.10
C VAL A 178 27.97 -2.24 2.20
N GLY A 179 28.83 -2.04 3.18
CA GLY A 179 29.02 -2.96 4.30
C GLY A 179 27.77 -3.11 5.16
N ARG A 180 27.61 -4.27 5.81
CA ARG A 180 26.39 -4.68 6.55
C ARG A 180 25.93 -3.67 7.60
N PHE A 181 26.85 -3.10 8.39
CA PHE A 181 26.53 -2.08 9.40
C PHE A 181 25.94 -0.81 8.78
N ARG A 182 26.57 -0.33 7.69
CA ARG A 182 26.10 0.87 6.99
C ARG A 182 24.77 0.62 6.29
N LEU A 183 24.56 -0.60 5.78
CA LEU A 183 23.30 -1.03 5.19
C LEU A 183 22.16 -0.94 6.21
N ILE A 184 22.36 -1.43 7.44
CA ILE A 184 21.39 -1.39 8.52
C ILE A 184 21.11 0.05 8.93
N ALA A 185 22.16 0.82 9.27
CA ALA A 185 22.00 2.16 9.82
C ALA A 185 21.41 3.15 8.80
N ARG A 186 21.72 3.02 7.50
CA ARG A 186 21.35 3.99 6.48
C ARG A 186 20.18 3.55 5.59
N HIS A 187 19.97 2.24 5.42
CA HIS A 187 18.96 1.73 4.49
C HIS A 187 17.82 0.95 5.17
N LEU A 188 18.08 0.24 6.28
CA LEU A 188 17.04 -0.56 6.94
C LEU A 188 16.36 0.22 8.07
N LEU A 189 17.09 0.62 9.11
CA LEU A 189 16.53 1.29 10.29
C LEU A 189 15.71 2.55 9.97
N PRO A 190 16.14 3.48 9.09
CA PRO A 190 15.33 4.65 8.77
C PRO A 190 13.99 4.32 8.09
N ASN A 191 13.95 3.20 7.35
CA ASN A 191 12.75 2.77 6.62
C ASN A 191 11.76 1.96 7.48
N ILE A 192 12.18 1.45 8.62
CA ILE A 192 11.33 0.77 9.60
C ILE A 192 11.05 1.63 10.83
N GLY A 193 11.67 2.80 10.94
CA GLY A 193 11.59 3.65 12.13
C GLY A 193 10.16 4.08 12.47
N GLU A 194 9.33 4.37 11.47
CA GLU A 194 7.94 4.78 11.69
C GLU A 194 7.11 3.69 12.39
N PRO A 195 7.04 2.43 11.89
CA PRO A 195 6.38 1.35 12.62
C PRO A 195 6.94 1.11 14.02
N LEU A 196 8.26 1.27 14.21
CA LEU A 196 8.88 1.07 15.52
C LEU A 196 8.43 2.13 16.54
N VAL A 197 8.34 3.40 16.15
CA VAL A 197 7.86 4.49 17.02
C VAL A 197 6.42 4.26 17.44
N VAL A 198 5.54 3.90 16.49
CA VAL A 198 4.14 3.58 16.77
C VAL A 198 4.04 2.47 17.82
N ASN A 199 4.73 1.35 17.57
CA ASN A 199 4.67 0.21 18.49
C ASN A 199 5.32 0.51 19.84
N ALA A 200 6.39 1.33 19.89
CA ALA A 200 7.00 1.75 21.15
C ALA A 200 6.03 2.60 22.00
N THR A 201 5.21 3.45 21.38
CA THR A 201 4.21 4.25 22.08
C THR A 201 3.11 3.38 22.68
N VAL A 202 2.59 2.40 21.94
CA VAL A 202 1.60 1.42 22.45
C VAL A 202 2.23 0.59 23.56
N LEU A 203 3.48 0.16 23.39
CA LEU A 203 4.22 -0.61 24.39
C LEU A 203 4.40 0.16 25.71
N ALA A 204 4.57 1.50 25.67
CA ALA A 204 4.68 2.30 26.87
C ALA A 204 3.42 2.23 27.75
N GLY A 205 2.23 2.21 27.13
CA GLY A 205 0.96 1.97 27.85
C GLY A 205 0.90 0.58 28.47
N GLY A 206 1.31 -0.45 27.72
CA GLY A 206 1.39 -1.83 28.22
C GLY A 206 2.42 -2.00 29.34
N ALA A 207 3.58 -1.35 29.23
CA ALA A 207 4.61 -1.37 30.27
C ALA A 207 4.14 -0.69 31.55
N LEU A 208 3.37 0.39 31.46
CA LEU A 208 2.76 1.05 32.62
C LEU A 208 1.80 0.11 33.36
N LEU A 209 0.91 -0.57 32.62
CA LEU A 209 0.01 -1.56 33.21
C LEU A 209 0.75 -2.74 33.85
N ALA A 210 1.77 -3.26 33.15
CA ALA A 210 2.57 -4.37 33.67
C ALA A 210 3.35 -3.97 34.93
N PHE A 211 3.89 -2.73 34.95
CA PHE A 211 4.60 -2.18 36.10
C PHE A 211 3.66 -1.97 37.29
N ALA A 212 2.49 -1.39 37.05
CA ALA A 212 1.46 -1.25 38.10
C ALA A 212 1.03 -2.61 38.64
N GLY A 213 0.88 -3.63 37.78
CA GLY A 213 0.58 -4.99 38.20
C GLY A 213 1.68 -5.65 39.07
N LEU A 214 2.97 -5.48 38.68
CA LEU A 214 4.08 -5.97 39.50
C LEU A 214 4.15 -5.25 40.86
N SER A 215 3.97 -3.94 40.90
CA SER A 215 3.95 -3.14 42.13
C SER A 215 2.74 -3.52 43.00
N PHE A 216 1.58 -3.76 42.41
CA PHE A 216 0.40 -4.28 43.10
C PHE A 216 0.67 -5.60 43.78
N LEU A 217 1.41 -6.49 43.13
CA LEU A 217 1.81 -7.81 43.71
C LEU A 217 2.96 -7.71 44.73
N GLY A 218 3.41 -6.49 45.06
CA GLY A 218 4.50 -6.26 46.00
C GLY A 218 5.91 -6.50 45.45
N LEU A 219 6.04 -6.76 44.14
CA LEU A 219 7.34 -7.02 43.47
C LEU A 219 7.98 -5.75 42.85
N GLY A 220 7.21 -4.66 42.76
CA GLY A 220 7.64 -3.37 42.22
C GLY A 220 8.27 -2.43 43.24
N VAL A 221 7.80 -1.18 43.28
CA VAL A 221 8.31 -0.13 44.17
C VAL A 221 8.14 -0.52 45.64
N GLN A 222 9.22 -0.36 46.42
CA GLN A 222 9.24 -0.69 47.86
C GLN A 222 9.23 0.59 48.71
N PRO A 223 8.72 0.50 49.99
CA PRO A 223 8.75 1.62 50.92
C PRO A 223 10.16 2.18 51.08
N PRO A 224 10.33 3.52 51.32
CA PRO A 224 9.26 4.53 51.46
C PRO A 224 8.67 5.01 50.12
N ALA A 225 9.29 4.69 48.97
CA ALA A 225 8.78 5.09 47.68
C ALA A 225 7.46 4.36 47.32
N TYR A 226 6.64 5.00 46.48
CA TYR A 226 5.35 4.48 46.02
C TYR A 226 5.05 4.92 44.59
N ASP A 227 4.30 4.08 43.92
CA ASP A 227 3.75 4.28 42.58
C ASP A 227 2.25 3.97 42.58
N TRP A 228 1.56 4.18 41.46
CA TRP A 228 0.11 3.91 41.39
C TRP A 228 -0.25 2.46 41.63
N GLY A 229 0.58 1.49 41.22
CA GLY A 229 0.33 0.07 41.42
C GLY A 229 0.38 -0.30 42.88
N ARG A 230 1.35 0.21 43.63
CA ARG A 230 1.47 0.03 45.06
C ARG A 230 0.32 0.70 45.83
N LEU A 231 -0.01 1.98 45.48
CA LEU A 231 -1.15 2.67 46.10
C LEU A 231 -2.47 1.93 45.84
N LEU A 232 -2.65 1.32 44.66
CA LEU A 232 -3.80 0.48 44.36
C LEU A 232 -3.86 -0.74 45.28
N GLY A 233 -2.73 -1.40 45.51
CA GLY A 233 -2.66 -2.55 46.45
C GLY A 233 -2.99 -2.15 47.90
N GLU A 234 -2.34 -1.09 48.41
CA GLU A 234 -2.59 -0.54 49.75
C GLU A 234 -4.07 -0.11 49.93
N GLY A 235 -4.68 0.48 48.85
CA GLY A 235 -6.07 0.94 48.87
C GLY A 235 -7.08 -0.19 48.78
N LEU A 236 -6.74 -1.32 48.16
CA LEU A 236 -7.65 -2.47 48.02
C LEU A 236 -8.01 -3.11 49.37
N ASP A 237 -7.06 -3.17 50.30
CA ASP A 237 -7.29 -3.67 51.64
C ASP A 237 -8.33 -2.84 52.41
N ARG A 238 -8.59 -1.62 51.96
CA ARG A 238 -9.50 -0.65 52.59
C ARG A 238 -10.68 -0.25 51.70
N ILE A 239 -10.96 -1.00 50.64
CA ILE A 239 -11.97 -0.65 49.62
C ILE A 239 -13.37 -0.45 50.20
N TYR A 240 -13.72 -1.16 51.25
CA TYR A 240 -15.03 -1.05 51.91
C TYR A 240 -15.11 0.14 52.88
N ILE A 241 -13.98 0.74 53.27
CA ILE A 241 -13.91 1.88 54.18
C ILE A 241 -13.80 3.17 53.37
N ASN A 242 -12.80 3.26 52.47
CA ASN A 242 -12.59 4.36 51.58
C ASN A 242 -12.29 3.84 50.16
N PRO A 243 -13.30 3.68 49.28
CA PRO A 243 -13.10 3.21 47.90
C PRO A 243 -12.15 4.06 47.06
N ALA A 244 -12.04 5.37 47.38
CA ALA A 244 -11.17 6.27 46.64
C ALA A 244 -9.69 5.89 46.76
N ALA A 245 -9.28 5.26 47.84
CA ALA A 245 -7.91 4.80 48.07
C ALA A 245 -7.43 3.80 46.99
N ALA A 246 -8.34 2.96 46.47
CA ALA A 246 -8.05 2.00 45.38
C ALA A 246 -8.43 2.59 44.02
N LEU A 247 -9.59 3.24 43.91
CA LEU A 247 -10.10 3.72 42.60
C LEU A 247 -9.25 4.85 42.02
N ALA A 248 -8.75 5.79 42.84
CA ALA A 248 -8.00 6.93 42.35
C ALA A 248 -6.68 6.53 41.65
N PRO A 249 -5.78 5.73 42.23
CA PRO A 249 -4.61 5.24 41.53
C PRO A 249 -4.97 4.32 40.35
N GLY A 250 -6.03 3.51 40.45
CA GLY A 250 -6.52 2.70 39.34
C GLY A 250 -6.96 3.51 38.13
N VAL A 251 -7.73 4.57 38.36
CA VAL A 251 -8.14 5.53 37.30
C VAL A 251 -6.91 6.21 36.68
N ALA A 252 -5.92 6.62 37.48
CA ALA A 252 -4.69 7.22 36.97
C ALA A 252 -3.93 6.28 36.02
N VAL A 253 -3.81 4.98 36.36
CA VAL A 253 -3.20 3.95 35.50
C VAL A 253 -3.97 3.80 34.18
N VAL A 254 -5.31 3.70 34.25
CA VAL A 254 -6.17 3.53 33.06
C VAL A 254 -6.07 4.76 32.16
N VAL A 255 -6.18 5.95 32.71
CA VAL A 255 -6.12 7.22 31.96
C VAL A 255 -4.77 7.38 31.26
N ALA A 256 -3.67 7.13 31.95
CA ALA A 256 -2.34 7.22 31.38
C ALA A 256 -2.09 6.13 30.31
N GLY A 257 -2.49 4.88 30.57
CA GLY A 257 -2.37 3.78 29.61
C GLY A 257 -3.19 4.03 28.35
N LEU A 258 -4.42 4.53 28.50
CA LEU A 258 -5.28 4.91 27.38
C LEU A 258 -4.66 6.06 26.56
N ALA A 259 -4.09 7.06 27.22
CA ALA A 259 -3.44 8.18 26.54
C ALA A 259 -2.24 7.72 25.68
N PHE A 260 -1.40 6.81 26.17
CA PHE A 260 -0.31 6.23 25.38
C PHE A 260 -0.85 5.45 24.18
N THR A 261 -1.88 4.62 24.36
CA THR A 261 -2.47 3.80 23.30
C THR A 261 -3.10 4.69 22.22
N LEU A 262 -3.95 5.66 22.61
CA LEU A 262 -4.61 6.56 21.67
C LEU A 262 -3.60 7.45 20.91
N LEU A 263 -2.52 7.88 21.55
CA LEU A 263 -1.46 8.60 20.86
C LEU A 263 -0.77 7.69 19.83
N GLY A 264 -0.46 6.44 20.20
CA GLY A 264 0.13 5.45 19.29
C GLY A 264 -0.76 5.17 18.07
N GLU A 265 -2.06 4.96 18.28
CA GLU A 265 -3.05 4.78 17.20
C GLU A 265 -3.18 6.01 16.31
N SER A 266 -3.20 7.21 16.90
CA SER A 266 -3.25 8.46 16.13
C SER A 266 -2.01 8.64 15.23
N ILE A 267 -0.82 8.30 15.75
CA ILE A 267 0.42 8.28 14.97
C ILE A 267 0.33 7.21 13.87
N ALA A 268 -0.16 6.01 14.18
CA ALA A 268 -0.33 4.91 13.24
C ALA A 268 -1.27 5.30 12.08
N GLN A 269 -2.39 5.96 12.38
CA GLN A 269 -3.32 6.49 11.38
C GLN A 269 -2.66 7.49 10.44
N VAL A 270 -1.81 8.38 10.92
CA VAL A 270 -1.09 9.36 10.08
C VAL A 270 0.01 8.70 9.27
N VAL A 271 0.67 7.69 9.81
CA VAL A 271 1.72 6.90 9.13
C VAL A 271 1.07 5.91 8.14
N GLY A 272 -0.04 5.27 8.51
CA GLY A 272 -0.82 4.34 7.68
C GLY A 272 -1.74 5.04 6.70
N VAL A 273 -2.26 6.22 7.04
CA VAL A 273 -3.11 7.09 6.20
C VAL A 273 -2.22 8.00 5.31
N ARG A 274 -1.25 7.45 4.62
CA ARG A 274 -1.16 7.73 3.19
C ARG A 274 -2.33 7.06 2.42
N ALA A 275 -3.27 6.44 3.13
CA ALA A 275 -4.59 6.05 2.68
C ALA A 275 -5.54 7.23 2.92
N VAL A 276 -5.61 8.13 1.91
CA VAL A 276 -6.86 8.73 1.45
C VAL A 276 -7.74 9.43 2.49
N ARG A 277 -7.40 10.65 2.84
CA ARG A 277 -8.48 11.62 3.01
C ARG A 277 -9.07 11.85 1.61
N ARG A 278 -10.26 11.30 1.36
CA ARG A 278 -11.15 11.69 0.26
C ARG A 278 -11.47 13.19 0.39
N ARG A 279 -10.56 14.03 -0.09
CA ARG A 279 -10.90 15.39 -0.45
C ARG A 279 -11.51 15.26 -1.84
N GLN A 280 -12.84 15.35 -1.95
CA GLN A 280 -13.48 15.48 -3.27
C GLN A 280 -12.77 16.60 -4.02
N PRO A 281 -12.25 16.36 -5.24
CA PRO A 281 -11.79 17.44 -6.06
C PRO A 281 -12.96 18.41 -6.28
N PRO A 282 -12.71 19.70 -6.49
CA PRO A 282 -13.73 20.59 -6.98
C PRO A 282 -14.33 19.97 -8.24
N ALA A 283 -15.65 19.91 -8.32
CA ALA A 283 -16.35 19.43 -9.49
C ALA A 283 -15.83 20.24 -10.70
N VAL A 284 -15.07 19.58 -11.56
CA VAL A 284 -14.74 20.14 -12.88
C VAL A 284 -16.07 20.15 -13.61
N PRO A 285 -16.57 21.32 -14.09
CA PRO A 285 -17.78 21.35 -14.90
C PRO A 285 -17.59 20.35 -16.05
N ALA A 286 -18.51 19.40 -16.17
CA ALA A 286 -18.53 18.53 -17.34
C ALA A 286 -18.60 19.43 -18.58
N PRO A 287 -17.63 19.38 -19.52
CA PRO A 287 -17.82 20.03 -20.79
C PRO A 287 -19.10 19.46 -21.39
N ALA A 288 -19.94 20.35 -21.93
CA ALA A 288 -21.18 19.98 -22.58
C ALA A 288 -20.88 18.86 -23.58
N ALA A 289 -21.58 17.75 -23.45
CA ALA A 289 -21.43 16.61 -24.35
C ALA A 289 -21.75 17.09 -25.78
N GLU A 290 -20.71 17.32 -26.57
CA GLU A 290 -20.87 17.24 -28.00
C GLU A 290 -21.16 15.77 -28.30
N ALA A 291 -22.41 15.50 -28.56
CA ALA A 291 -22.90 14.21 -29.03
C ALA A 291 -22.29 13.95 -30.42
N GLY A 292 -21.08 13.41 -30.42
CA GLY A 292 -20.60 12.69 -31.58
C GLY A 292 -21.55 11.50 -31.76
N THR A 293 -22.27 11.51 -32.87
CA THR A 293 -23.17 10.41 -33.31
C THR A 293 -22.30 9.22 -33.73
N ASP A 294 -21.62 8.57 -32.77
CA ASP A 294 -21.11 7.23 -32.97
C ASP A 294 -22.29 6.26 -32.84
N ALA A 295 -22.42 5.38 -33.81
CA ALA A 295 -23.45 4.36 -33.87
C ALA A 295 -23.50 3.56 -32.55
N ALA A 296 -24.49 3.88 -31.73
CA ALA A 296 -24.59 3.54 -30.31
C ALA A 296 -24.89 2.05 -30.05
N GLY A 297 -24.67 1.14 -31.03
CA GLY A 297 -25.06 -0.26 -30.96
C GLY A 297 -23.94 -1.29 -30.81
N GLU A 298 -22.68 -0.98 -31.09
CA GLU A 298 -21.60 -1.96 -31.17
C GLU A 298 -20.44 -1.75 -30.19
N ALA A 299 -20.38 -0.64 -29.46
CA ALA A 299 -19.28 -0.35 -28.56
C ALA A 299 -19.41 -1.13 -27.24
N VAL A 300 -18.39 -1.94 -26.93
CA VAL A 300 -18.26 -2.64 -25.63
C VAL A 300 -17.60 -1.76 -24.58
N LEU A 301 -16.69 -0.87 -25.01
CA LEU A 301 -16.07 0.15 -24.16
C LEU A 301 -16.25 1.52 -24.83
N SER A 302 -16.81 2.47 -24.10
CA SER A 302 -16.84 3.89 -24.46
C SER A 302 -16.37 4.72 -23.28
N ALA A 303 -15.18 5.27 -23.37
CA ALA A 303 -14.63 6.22 -22.42
C ALA A 303 -14.46 7.57 -23.10
N HIS A 304 -14.98 8.65 -22.54
CA HIS A 304 -14.85 10.00 -23.04
C HIS A 304 -14.34 10.93 -21.94
N ASP A 305 -13.30 11.69 -22.21
CA ASP A 305 -12.66 12.61 -21.26
C ASP A 305 -12.34 11.92 -19.91
N LEU A 306 -11.81 10.69 -19.96
CA LEU A 306 -11.42 9.94 -18.77
C LEU A 306 -10.22 10.61 -18.11
N ARG A 307 -10.34 10.90 -16.82
CA ARG A 307 -9.29 11.51 -16.01
C ARG A 307 -9.07 10.71 -14.74
N VAL A 308 -7.82 10.56 -14.36
CA VAL A 308 -7.44 9.97 -13.08
C VAL A 308 -6.53 10.92 -12.35
N GLY A 309 -6.96 11.40 -11.19
CA GLY A 309 -6.26 12.36 -10.36
C GLY A 309 -5.79 11.76 -9.04
N PHE A 310 -4.67 12.27 -8.54
CA PHE A 310 -4.14 11.99 -7.20
C PHE A 310 -3.91 13.30 -6.45
N PRO A 311 -4.11 13.33 -5.12
CA PRO A 311 -3.80 14.51 -4.32
C PRO A 311 -2.29 14.78 -4.32
N ALA A 312 -1.90 16.01 -4.67
CA ALA A 312 -0.50 16.43 -4.68
C ALA A 312 0.02 16.80 -3.28
N PRO A 313 1.31 16.57 -2.95
CA PRO A 313 1.88 16.86 -1.63
C PRO A 313 1.78 18.34 -1.18
N GLY A 314 1.75 19.29 -2.12
CA GLY A 314 1.63 20.73 -1.89
C GLY A 314 0.19 21.26 -1.85
N GLY A 315 -0.81 20.38 -1.96
CA GLY A 315 -2.20 20.75 -2.24
C GLY A 315 -2.49 20.78 -3.73
N GLY A 316 -3.78 20.62 -4.10
CA GLY A 316 -4.17 20.45 -5.51
C GLY A 316 -4.16 18.99 -5.95
N TRP A 317 -4.21 18.77 -7.28
CA TRP A 317 -4.35 17.47 -7.90
C TRP A 317 -3.33 17.28 -9.03
N THR A 318 -2.75 16.10 -9.11
CA THR A 318 -1.93 15.66 -10.24
C THR A 318 -2.74 14.68 -11.06
N HIS A 319 -2.79 14.85 -12.39
CA HIS A 319 -3.58 14.01 -13.28
C HIS A 319 -2.67 13.17 -14.21
N PRO A 320 -2.21 11.98 -13.79
CA PRO A 320 -1.45 11.08 -14.68
C PRO A 320 -2.23 10.64 -15.93
N VAL A 321 -3.57 10.65 -15.87
CA VAL A 321 -4.47 10.46 -17.01
C VAL A 321 -5.34 11.72 -17.12
N ASP A 322 -5.36 12.36 -18.29
CA ASP A 322 -5.95 13.68 -18.47
C ASP A 322 -6.67 13.80 -19.82
N GLY A 323 -7.95 13.44 -19.80
CA GLY A 323 -8.82 13.58 -20.96
C GLY A 323 -8.62 12.49 -22.02
N VAL A 324 -8.48 11.24 -21.60
CA VAL A 324 -8.37 10.10 -22.51
C VAL A 324 -9.75 9.72 -23.02
N SER A 325 -9.88 9.66 -24.34
CA SER A 325 -11.07 9.14 -25.02
C SER A 325 -10.69 7.87 -25.78
N LEU A 326 -11.46 6.80 -25.56
CA LEU A 326 -11.20 5.47 -26.13
C LEU A 326 -12.54 4.74 -26.33
N THR A 327 -12.78 4.28 -27.55
CA THR A 327 -13.92 3.44 -27.90
C THR A 327 -13.43 2.11 -28.42
N VAL A 328 -14.01 0.99 -27.99
CA VAL A 328 -13.66 -0.35 -28.48
C VAL A 328 -14.95 -1.08 -28.84
N ARG A 329 -15.02 -1.62 -30.05
CA ARG A 329 -16.18 -2.33 -30.58
C ARG A 329 -16.13 -3.81 -30.22
N ARG A 330 -17.25 -4.49 -30.29
CA ARG A 330 -17.33 -5.95 -30.08
C ARG A 330 -16.43 -6.67 -31.10
N GLY A 331 -15.61 -7.59 -30.61
CA GLY A 331 -14.67 -8.35 -31.43
C GLY A 331 -13.45 -7.58 -31.93
N GLU A 332 -13.34 -6.26 -31.62
CA GLU A 332 -12.18 -5.44 -31.99
C GLU A 332 -11.02 -5.65 -31.02
N THR A 333 -9.79 -5.68 -31.54
CA THR A 333 -8.56 -5.64 -30.75
C THR A 333 -7.88 -4.29 -30.92
N VAL A 334 -7.84 -3.49 -29.85
CA VAL A 334 -7.20 -2.17 -29.81
C VAL A 334 -5.91 -2.24 -29.00
N GLY A 335 -4.81 -1.80 -29.63
CA GLY A 335 -3.53 -1.65 -28.96
C GLY A 335 -3.38 -0.28 -28.31
N VAL A 336 -2.94 -0.21 -27.05
CA VAL A 336 -2.58 1.04 -26.37
C VAL A 336 -1.08 1.03 -26.13
N VAL A 337 -0.36 1.96 -26.77
CA VAL A 337 1.11 2.03 -26.72
C VAL A 337 1.60 3.38 -26.20
N GLY A 338 2.87 3.43 -25.76
CA GLY A 338 3.55 4.64 -25.29
C GLY A 338 4.64 4.33 -24.28
N GLU A 339 5.47 5.33 -23.95
CA GLU A 339 6.54 5.18 -22.96
C GLU A 339 6.01 4.81 -21.56
N SER A 340 6.90 4.28 -20.71
CA SER A 340 6.59 4.05 -19.29
C SER A 340 6.17 5.36 -18.61
N GLY A 341 5.10 5.32 -17.81
CA GLY A 341 4.55 6.52 -17.17
C GLY A 341 3.58 7.34 -18.04
N SER A 342 3.27 6.91 -19.27
CA SER A 342 2.28 7.62 -20.13
C SER A 342 0.81 7.45 -19.69
N GLY A 343 0.51 6.68 -18.63
CA GLY A 343 -0.82 6.53 -18.08
C GLY A 343 -1.60 5.29 -18.55
N LYS A 344 -1.05 4.42 -19.39
CA LYS A 344 -1.72 3.24 -20.00
C LYS A 344 -2.36 2.31 -18.97
N SER A 345 -1.55 1.75 -18.07
CA SER A 345 -2.04 0.82 -17.03
C SER A 345 -3.04 1.49 -16.10
N LEU A 346 -2.85 2.77 -15.79
CA LEU A 346 -3.78 3.51 -14.94
C LEU A 346 -5.13 3.75 -15.64
N THR A 347 -5.12 3.98 -16.96
CA THR A 347 -6.33 4.05 -17.79
C THR A 347 -7.07 2.70 -17.76
N ALA A 348 -6.36 1.59 -17.93
CA ALA A 348 -6.93 0.24 -17.85
C ALA A 348 -7.56 -0.05 -16.47
N LEU A 349 -6.84 0.27 -15.40
CA LEU A 349 -7.34 0.11 -14.03
C LEU A 349 -8.56 1.00 -13.75
N ALA A 350 -8.60 2.21 -14.31
CA ALA A 350 -9.74 3.11 -14.17
C ALA A 350 -10.99 2.56 -14.89
N VAL A 351 -10.83 2.05 -16.11
CA VAL A 351 -11.91 1.39 -16.87
C VAL A 351 -12.41 0.15 -16.11
N ALA A 352 -11.50 -0.67 -15.58
CA ALA A 352 -11.84 -1.85 -14.79
C ALA A 352 -12.32 -1.54 -13.36
N GLN A 353 -12.41 -0.27 -12.96
CA GLN A 353 -12.73 0.18 -11.58
C GLN A 353 -11.81 -0.40 -10.51
N LEU A 354 -10.57 -0.66 -10.88
CA LEU A 354 -9.50 -1.19 -10.02
C LEU A 354 -8.42 -0.14 -9.72
N ALA A 355 -8.70 1.14 -10.02
CA ALA A 355 -7.81 2.23 -9.67
C ALA A 355 -7.56 2.25 -8.14
N PRO A 356 -6.35 2.62 -7.67
CA PRO A 356 -6.05 2.71 -6.24
C PRO A 356 -7.06 3.59 -5.49
N ASP A 357 -7.33 3.29 -4.22
CA ASP A 357 -8.28 4.07 -3.38
C ASP A 357 -7.91 5.55 -3.27
N SER A 358 -6.64 5.91 -3.49
CA SER A 358 -6.16 7.29 -3.53
C SER A 358 -6.46 8.01 -4.84
N ALA A 359 -6.81 7.28 -5.88
CA ALA A 359 -7.16 7.82 -7.17
C ALA A 359 -8.59 8.35 -7.19
N HIS A 360 -8.77 9.48 -7.87
CA HIS A 360 -10.09 10.00 -8.21
C HIS A 360 -10.31 9.84 -9.71
N VAL A 361 -11.28 9.01 -10.08
CA VAL A 361 -11.62 8.73 -11.47
C VAL A 361 -12.85 9.56 -11.85
N THR A 362 -12.72 10.33 -12.91
CA THR A 362 -13.81 11.10 -13.53
C THR A 362 -13.82 10.86 -15.04
N ALA A 363 -14.99 10.94 -15.66
CA ALA A 363 -15.13 10.89 -17.11
C ALA A 363 -16.35 11.70 -17.52
N GLY A 364 -16.34 12.28 -18.71
CA GLY A 364 -17.54 12.82 -19.33
C GLY A 364 -18.54 11.70 -19.65
N ARG A 365 -18.05 10.56 -20.14
CA ARG A 365 -18.78 9.30 -20.28
C ARG A 365 -17.83 8.14 -20.05
N LEU A 366 -18.27 7.17 -19.27
CA LEU A 366 -17.64 5.86 -19.17
C LEU A 366 -18.73 4.80 -19.17
N GLU A 367 -18.68 3.95 -20.18
CA GLU A 367 -19.59 2.84 -20.33
C GLU A 367 -18.81 1.58 -20.69
N VAL A 368 -19.07 0.49 -19.98
CA VAL A 368 -18.39 -0.80 -20.14
C VAL A 368 -19.45 -1.89 -20.22
N ALA A 369 -19.52 -2.59 -21.35
CA ALA A 369 -20.51 -3.64 -21.63
C ALA A 369 -21.96 -3.21 -21.31
N GLY A 370 -22.32 -1.99 -21.70
CA GLY A 370 -23.66 -1.41 -21.52
C GLY A 370 -23.96 -0.88 -20.11
N VAL A 371 -22.95 -0.81 -19.23
CA VAL A 371 -23.10 -0.27 -17.86
C VAL A 371 -22.16 0.92 -17.65
N ALA A 372 -22.70 2.01 -17.08
CA ALA A 372 -21.90 3.16 -16.67
C ALA A 372 -21.39 2.93 -15.22
N PRO A 373 -20.12 2.52 -15.00
CA PRO A 373 -19.65 2.12 -13.67
C PRO A 373 -19.47 3.29 -12.71
N LEU A 374 -19.29 4.52 -13.21
CA LEU A 374 -19.17 5.71 -12.38
C LEU A 374 -20.57 6.16 -11.89
N GLY A 375 -20.74 6.26 -10.57
CA GLY A 375 -21.99 6.71 -9.96
C GLY A 375 -23.06 5.62 -9.77
N HIS A 376 -22.78 4.36 -10.13
CA HIS A 376 -23.67 3.24 -9.87
C HIS A 376 -23.37 2.55 -8.53
N PRO A 377 -24.36 1.86 -7.92
CA PRO A 377 -24.14 1.11 -6.69
C PRO A 377 -23.02 0.06 -6.84
N ASP A 378 -22.18 -0.09 -5.83
CA ASP A 378 -21.06 -1.06 -5.81
C ASP A 378 -21.45 -2.49 -6.20
N ALA A 379 -22.70 -2.90 -5.98
CA ALA A 379 -23.19 -4.23 -6.32
C ALA A 379 -23.26 -4.45 -7.84
N GLN A 380 -23.78 -3.48 -8.61
CA GLN A 380 -23.86 -3.56 -10.08
C GLN A 380 -22.48 -3.51 -10.73
N VAL A 381 -21.61 -2.64 -10.22
CA VAL A 381 -20.22 -2.56 -10.68
C VAL A 381 -19.48 -3.89 -10.42
N ARG A 382 -19.66 -4.51 -9.25
CA ARG A 382 -19.07 -5.81 -8.94
C ARG A 382 -19.62 -6.93 -9.83
N GLU A 383 -20.89 -6.89 -10.19
CA GLU A 383 -21.48 -7.85 -11.12
C GLU A 383 -20.88 -7.73 -12.51
N LEU A 384 -20.79 -6.49 -13.03
CA LEU A 384 -20.15 -6.17 -14.30
C LEU A 384 -18.71 -6.69 -14.35
N LEU A 385 -17.88 -6.31 -13.38
CA LEU A 385 -16.47 -6.70 -13.33
C LEU A 385 -16.29 -8.23 -13.22
N GLY A 386 -17.16 -8.89 -12.45
CA GLY A 386 -17.05 -10.32 -12.21
C GLY A 386 -17.53 -11.21 -13.37
N THR A 387 -18.29 -10.66 -14.33
CA THR A 387 -18.93 -11.46 -15.40
C THR A 387 -18.57 -11.00 -16.80
N LYS A 388 -18.44 -9.69 -17.02
CA LYS A 388 -18.30 -9.11 -18.36
C LYS A 388 -16.90 -8.58 -18.69
N VAL A 389 -16.07 -8.32 -17.67
CA VAL A 389 -14.70 -7.79 -17.85
C VAL A 389 -13.68 -8.79 -17.32
N ALA A 390 -12.71 -9.14 -18.15
CA ALA A 390 -11.52 -9.89 -17.75
C ALA A 390 -10.30 -8.97 -17.71
N MET A 391 -9.55 -9.02 -16.62
CA MET A 391 -8.28 -8.28 -16.48
C MET A 391 -7.11 -9.25 -16.45
N VAL A 392 -6.15 -9.07 -17.34
CA VAL A 392 -4.85 -9.76 -17.35
C VAL A 392 -3.80 -8.76 -16.90
N PHE A 393 -3.28 -8.93 -15.69
CA PHE A 393 -2.34 -7.99 -15.08
C PHE A 393 -0.91 -8.18 -15.57
N GLN A 394 -0.10 -7.14 -15.45
CA GLN A 394 1.31 -7.10 -15.86
C GLN A 394 2.17 -8.12 -15.09
N ASP A 395 1.96 -8.28 -13.78
CA ASP A 395 2.71 -9.21 -12.95
C ASP A 395 1.85 -10.38 -12.45
N PRO A 396 2.02 -11.57 -13.03
CA PRO A 396 1.28 -12.75 -12.59
C PRO A 396 1.73 -13.27 -11.21
N MET A 397 2.88 -12.80 -10.69
CA MET A 397 3.37 -13.20 -9.37
C MET A 397 2.57 -12.59 -8.23
N THR A 398 2.16 -11.34 -8.40
CA THR A 398 1.38 -10.59 -7.40
C THR A 398 -0.13 -10.77 -7.57
N SER A 399 -0.58 -11.25 -8.74
CA SER A 399 -2.01 -11.40 -9.07
C SER A 399 -2.65 -12.66 -8.49
N PHE A 400 -1.84 -13.68 -8.17
CA PHE A 400 -2.33 -14.89 -7.52
C PHE A 400 -2.07 -14.87 -6.02
N ASN A 401 -3.06 -15.34 -5.24
CA ASN A 401 -2.88 -15.58 -3.82
C ASN A 401 -1.93 -16.76 -3.59
N PRO A 402 -0.73 -16.56 -3.01
CA PRO A 402 0.27 -17.62 -2.86
C PRO A 402 -0.16 -18.73 -1.89
N SER A 403 -1.15 -18.48 -1.03
CA SER A 403 -1.66 -19.44 -0.05
C SER A 403 -2.78 -20.33 -0.59
N MET A 404 -3.26 -20.08 -1.82
CA MET A 404 -4.35 -20.83 -2.43
C MET A 404 -3.88 -21.61 -3.66
N ARG A 405 -4.50 -22.77 -3.90
CA ARG A 405 -4.26 -23.57 -5.11
C ARG A 405 -4.88 -22.89 -6.32
N ILE A 406 -4.23 -23.00 -7.47
CA ILE A 406 -4.66 -22.34 -8.73
C ILE A 406 -6.12 -22.69 -9.08
N GLY A 407 -6.48 -23.98 -9.10
CA GLY A 407 -7.87 -24.38 -9.41
C GLY A 407 -8.91 -23.82 -8.44
N GLY A 408 -8.54 -23.63 -7.16
CA GLY A 408 -9.41 -23.01 -6.17
C GLY A 408 -9.66 -21.54 -6.44
N GLN A 409 -8.63 -20.80 -6.86
CA GLN A 409 -8.73 -19.38 -7.21
C GLN A 409 -9.55 -19.17 -8.48
N LEU A 410 -9.29 -19.96 -9.52
CA LEU A 410 -10.09 -19.91 -10.74
C LEU A 410 -11.57 -20.21 -10.47
N ALA A 411 -11.85 -21.26 -9.70
CA ALA A 411 -13.22 -21.69 -9.39
C ALA A 411 -14.00 -20.67 -8.53
N GLU A 412 -13.34 -19.68 -7.93
CA GLU A 412 -13.97 -18.75 -7.01
C GLU A 412 -15.04 -17.89 -7.70
N VAL A 413 -14.77 -17.41 -8.91
CA VAL A 413 -15.69 -16.59 -9.70
C VAL A 413 -17.03 -17.31 -9.90
N THR A 414 -17.00 -18.53 -10.44
CA THR A 414 -18.22 -19.31 -10.74
C THR A 414 -18.97 -19.74 -9.47
N ARG A 415 -18.24 -19.98 -8.38
CA ARG A 415 -18.85 -20.30 -7.09
C ARG A 415 -19.59 -19.11 -6.47
N VAL A 416 -18.97 -17.92 -6.54
CA VAL A 416 -19.51 -16.72 -5.90
C VAL A 416 -20.62 -16.09 -6.76
N ARG A 417 -20.46 -16.09 -8.08
CA ARG A 417 -21.38 -15.41 -9.02
C ARG A 417 -22.47 -16.29 -9.56
N GLU A 418 -22.12 -17.53 -9.95
CA GLU A 418 -23.05 -18.44 -10.58
C GLU A 418 -23.61 -19.46 -9.59
N GLY A 419 -23.21 -19.44 -8.31
CA GLY A 419 -23.68 -20.38 -7.29
C GLY A 419 -23.28 -21.84 -7.55
N GLN A 420 -22.28 -22.07 -8.43
CA GLN A 420 -21.87 -23.44 -8.79
C GLN A 420 -21.27 -24.19 -7.59
N GLY A 421 -21.62 -25.46 -7.47
CA GLY A 421 -21.02 -26.35 -6.49
C GLY A 421 -19.50 -26.51 -6.70
N LYS A 422 -18.75 -26.70 -5.61
CA LYS A 422 -17.28 -26.77 -5.60
C LYS A 422 -16.70 -27.73 -6.66
N ARG A 423 -17.34 -28.88 -6.86
CA ARG A 423 -16.87 -29.91 -7.80
C ARG A 423 -17.03 -29.45 -9.26
N ALA A 424 -18.17 -28.88 -9.61
CA ALA A 424 -18.46 -28.35 -10.95
C ALA A 424 -17.56 -27.15 -11.28
N ALA A 425 -17.39 -26.20 -10.35
CA ALA A 425 -16.51 -25.04 -10.51
C ALA A 425 -15.04 -25.46 -10.70
N LEU A 426 -14.57 -26.49 -9.97
CA LEU A 426 -13.21 -27.00 -10.15
C LEU A 426 -13.04 -27.71 -11.50
N ALA A 427 -14.04 -28.47 -11.96
CA ALA A 427 -14.03 -29.10 -13.29
C ALA A 427 -13.92 -28.03 -14.39
N ARG A 428 -14.69 -26.93 -14.28
CA ARG A 428 -14.61 -25.79 -15.21
C ARG A 428 -13.24 -25.11 -15.15
N ALA A 429 -12.64 -24.97 -13.97
CA ALA A 429 -11.28 -24.41 -13.82
C ALA A 429 -10.23 -25.28 -14.54
N VAL A 430 -10.33 -26.60 -14.42
CA VAL A 430 -9.47 -27.56 -15.15
C VAL A 430 -9.68 -27.42 -16.66
N ASP A 431 -10.91 -27.31 -17.12
CA ASP A 431 -11.23 -27.12 -18.52
C ASP A 431 -10.64 -25.80 -19.07
N ARG A 432 -10.75 -24.69 -18.34
CA ARG A 432 -10.14 -23.40 -18.71
C ARG A 432 -8.60 -23.47 -18.73
N LEU A 433 -7.98 -24.19 -17.80
CA LEU A 433 -6.53 -24.46 -17.85
C LEU A 433 -6.13 -25.25 -19.09
N ARG A 434 -6.98 -26.15 -19.56
CA ARG A 434 -6.78 -26.92 -20.81
C ARG A 434 -6.91 -25.99 -22.03
N THR A 435 -7.95 -25.15 -22.09
CA THR A 435 -8.14 -24.14 -23.15
C THR A 435 -6.91 -23.26 -23.31
N VAL A 436 -6.32 -22.78 -22.21
CA VAL A 436 -5.09 -21.98 -22.26
C VAL A 436 -3.80 -22.82 -22.40
N ARG A 437 -3.91 -24.08 -22.74
CA ARG A 437 -2.78 -24.98 -23.03
C ARG A 437 -1.79 -25.14 -21.86
N VAL A 438 -2.29 -25.14 -20.62
CA VAL A 438 -1.48 -25.51 -19.44
C VAL A 438 -1.31 -27.04 -19.44
N PRO A 439 -0.08 -27.58 -19.40
CA PRO A 439 0.15 -29.02 -19.43
C PRO A 439 -0.35 -29.72 -18.15
N ALA A 440 -0.96 -30.89 -18.28
CA ALA A 440 -1.52 -31.69 -17.18
C ALA A 440 -2.45 -30.87 -16.26
N PRO A 441 -3.54 -30.24 -16.79
CA PRO A 441 -4.35 -29.26 -16.10
C PRO A 441 -5.00 -29.81 -14.82
N GLU A 442 -5.35 -31.09 -14.77
CA GLU A 442 -5.90 -31.76 -13.58
C GLU A 442 -4.93 -31.73 -12.41
N ARG A 443 -3.67 -32.06 -12.65
CA ARG A 443 -2.62 -32.00 -11.62
C ARG A 443 -2.30 -30.55 -11.24
N ARG A 444 -2.18 -29.68 -12.25
CA ARG A 444 -1.83 -28.28 -12.06
C ARG A 444 -2.88 -27.50 -11.28
N ALA A 445 -4.17 -27.79 -11.45
CA ALA A 445 -5.23 -27.16 -10.65
C ALA A 445 -5.04 -27.34 -9.13
N HIS A 446 -4.34 -28.39 -8.70
CA HIS A 446 -4.06 -28.66 -7.29
C HIS A 446 -2.76 -28.06 -6.78
N GLN A 447 -1.97 -27.43 -7.64
CA GLN A 447 -0.71 -26.77 -7.30
C GLN A 447 -0.91 -25.32 -6.88
N TYR A 448 0.11 -24.79 -6.18
CA TYR A 448 0.19 -23.40 -5.78
C TYR A 448 0.86 -22.54 -6.85
N PRO A 449 0.67 -21.19 -6.84
CA PRO A 449 1.27 -20.31 -7.84
C PRO A 449 2.80 -20.41 -7.96
N HIS A 450 3.50 -20.64 -6.86
CA HIS A 450 4.96 -20.76 -6.84
C HIS A 450 5.51 -22.02 -7.52
N GLU A 451 4.64 -23.02 -7.77
CA GLU A 451 4.98 -24.25 -8.48
C GLU A 451 4.81 -24.12 -10.01
N PHE A 452 4.34 -22.97 -10.50
CA PHE A 452 4.16 -22.66 -11.91
C PHE A 452 5.35 -21.87 -12.45
N SER A 453 5.76 -22.11 -13.71
CA SER A 453 6.65 -21.21 -14.44
C SER A 453 5.96 -19.88 -14.76
N GLY A 454 6.74 -18.84 -15.12
CA GLY A 454 6.19 -17.53 -15.50
C GLY A 454 5.11 -17.63 -16.58
N GLY A 455 5.41 -18.30 -17.68
CA GLY A 455 4.45 -18.49 -18.77
C GLY A 455 3.22 -19.33 -18.38
N MET A 456 3.37 -20.30 -17.47
CA MET A 456 2.22 -21.06 -16.96
C MET A 456 1.32 -20.19 -16.06
N ARG A 457 1.89 -19.31 -15.24
CA ARG A 457 1.13 -18.35 -14.43
C ARG A 457 0.37 -17.37 -15.31
N GLN A 458 1.02 -16.86 -16.36
CA GLN A 458 0.38 -15.95 -17.32
C GLN A 458 -0.83 -16.62 -17.99
N ARG A 459 -0.67 -17.85 -18.46
CA ARG A 459 -1.79 -18.63 -19.02
C ARG A 459 -2.89 -18.88 -17.99
N ALA A 460 -2.53 -19.23 -16.75
CA ALA A 460 -3.51 -19.44 -15.69
C ALA A 460 -4.27 -18.14 -15.35
N MET A 461 -3.64 -16.96 -15.47
CA MET A 461 -4.29 -15.67 -15.28
C MET A 461 -5.30 -15.39 -16.42
N ILE A 462 -4.94 -15.71 -17.66
CA ILE A 462 -5.89 -15.65 -18.78
C ILE A 462 -7.05 -16.62 -18.52
N ALA A 463 -6.76 -17.86 -18.08
CA ALA A 463 -7.80 -18.84 -17.72
C ALA A 463 -8.74 -18.32 -16.63
N MET A 464 -8.22 -17.56 -15.65
CA MET A 464 -9.01 -16.93 -14.59
C MET A 464 -9.99 -15.91 -15.17
N GLY A 465 -9.55 -15.07 -16.10
CA GLY A 465 -10.41 -14.12 -16.82
C GLY A 465 -11.50 -14.82 -17.67
N LEU A 466 -11.22 -16.03 -18.15
CA LEU A 466 -12.15 -16.85 -18.96
C LEU A 466 -13.10 -17.72 -18.13
N MET A 467 -13.04 -17.66 -16.81
CA MET A 467 -14.00 -18.40 -15.96
C MET A 467 -15.43 -17.91 -16.14
N SER A 468 -15.62 -16.64 -16.43
CA SER A 468 -16.84 -16.05 -17.00
C SER A 468 -16.75 -16.03 -18.54
N THR A 469 -17.74 -15.45 -19.19
CA THR A 469 -17.74 -15.15 -20.63
C THR A 469 -17.57 -13.64 -20.80
N PRO A 470 -16.33 -13.12 -20.77
CA PRO A 470 -16.10 -11.68 -20.81
C PRO A 470 -16.49 -11.10 -22.17
N GLU A 471 -17.09 -9.91 -22.15
CA GLU A 471 -17.32 -9.10 -23.35
C GLU A 471 -16.12 -8.19 -23.64
N LEU A 472 -15.33 -7.85 -22.58
CA LEU A 472 -14.11 -7.06 -22.65
C LEU A 472 -12.96 -7.77 -21.96
N ILE A 473 -11.83 -7.89 -22.65
CA ILE A 473 -10.56 -8.37 -22.09
C ILE A 473 -9.59 -7.20 -22.09
N ILE A 474 -9.08 -6.82 -20.93
CA ILE A 474 -8.02 -5.80 -20.79
C ILE A 474 -6.73 -6.54 -20.43
N ALA A 475 -5.76 -6.54 -21.32
CA ALA A 475 -4.48 -7.18 -21.15
C ALA A 475 -3.38 -6.13 -20.97
N ASP A 476 -2.93 -5.93 -19.72
CA ASP A 476 -1.90 -4.96 -19.38
C ASP A 476 -0.53 -5.62 -19.38
N GLU A 477 0.24 -5.34 -20.42
CA GLU A 477 1.58 -5.89 -20.68
C GLU A 477 1.66 -7.43 -20.49
N PRO A 478 0.79 -8.23 -21.13
CA PRO A 478 0.63 -9.65 -20.81
C PRO A 478 1.86 -10.50 -21.15
N THR A 479 2.89 -9.94 -21.75
CA THR A 479 4.09 -10.65 -22.21
C THR A 479 5.37 -10.14 -21.57
N THR A 480 5.31 -9.15 -20.68
CA THR A 480 6.48 -8.61 -19.96
C THR A 480 7.15 -9.71 -19.13
N ALA A 481 8.48 -9.75 -19.16
CA ALA A 481 9.33 -10.74 -18.49
C ALA A 481 9.16 -12.22 -18.98
N LEU A 482 8.61 -12.42 -20.17
CA LEU A 482 8.56 -13.73 -20.84
C LEU A 482 9.61 -13.81 -21.96
N ASP A 483 10.11 -15.04 -22.20
CA ASP A 483 10.92 -15.27 -23.38
C ASP A 483 10.09 -15.16 -24.68
N VAL A 484 10.75 -14.87 -25.81
CA VAL A 484 10.10 -14.61 -27.11
C VAL A 484 9.18 -15.75 -27.54
N THR A 485 9.54 -17.01 -27.23
CA THR A 485 8.74 -18.17 -27.61
C THR A 485 7.43 -18.23 -26.82
N VAL A 486 7.51 -18.02 -25.51
CA VAL A 486 6.34 -17.97 -24.61
C VAL A 486 5.49 -16.76 -24.93
N GLN A 487 6.10 -15.59 -25.20
CA GLN A 487 5.41 -14.39 -25.64
C GLN A 487 4.53 -14.66 -26.86
N ARG A 488 5.08 -15.22 -27.93
CA ARG A 488 4.29 -15.59 -29.14
C ARG A 488 3.13 -16.52 -28.82
N GLN A 489 3.34 -17.49 -27.92
CA GLN A 489 2.29 -18.43 -27.53
C GLN A 489 1.16 -17.76 -26.74
N VAL A 490 1.47 -16.80 -25.85
CA VAL A 490 0.48 -16.03 -25.09
C VAL A 490 -0.32 -15.11 -26.02
N LEU A 491 0.34 -14.47 -26.97
CA LEU A 491 -0.31 -13.59 -27.93
C LEU A 491 -1.25 -14.36 -28.86
N ARG A 492 -0.81 -15.52 -29.39
CA ARG A 492 -1.69 -16.42 -30.15
C ARG A 492 -2.89 -16.89 -29.34
N LEU A 493 -2.67 -17.24 -28.07
CA LEU A 493 -3.74 -17.63 -27.18
C LEU A 493 -4.79 -16.53 -27.01
N LEU A 494 -4.37 -15.27 -26.82
CA LEU A 494 -5.29 -14.14 -26.73
C LEU A 494 -6.11 -13.97 -28.01
N LYS A 495 -5.48 -14.15 -29.18
CA LYS A 495 -6.17 -14.11 -30.48
C LYS A 495 -7.16 -15.26 -30.65
N ASP A 496 -6.77 -16.48 -30.28
CA ASP A 496 -7.65 -17.65 -30.32
C ASP A 496 -8.89 -17.42 -29.41
N VAL A 497 -8.66 -16.92 -28.19
CA VAL A 497 -9.72 -16.60 -27.24
C VAL A 497 -10.65 -15.50 -27.76
N GLN A 498 -10.12 -14.44 -28.35
CA GLN A 498 -10.91 -13.35 -28.96
C GLN A 498 -11.78 -13.89 -30.10
N ALA A 499 -11.21 -14.72 -30.99
CA ALA A 499 -11.94 -15.32 -32.09
C ALA A 499 -13.06 -16.28 -31.62
N GLU A 500 -12.83 -17.06 -30.54
CA GLU A 500 -13.81 -17.99 -29.99
C GLU A 500 -14.94 -17.28 -29.23
N THR A 501 -14.62 -16.21 -28.49
CA THR A 501 -15.58 -15.54 -27.59
C THR A 501 -16.28 -14.34 -28.22
N GLY A 502 -15.70 -13.75 -29.27
CA GLY A 502 -16.13 -12.47 -29.82
C GLY A 502 -15.93 -11.30 -28.86
N ALA A 503 -15.09 -11.47 -27.83
CA ALA A 503 -14.80 -10.42 -26.86
C ALA A 503 -13.98 -9.29 -27.51
N ALA A 504 -14.22 -8.06 -27.07
CA ALA A 504 -13.34 -6.92 -27.37
C ALA A 504 -12.05 -7.05 -26.56
N VAL A 505 -10.91 -6.67 -27.14
CA VAL A 505 -9.60 -6.74 -26.45
C VAL A 505 -8.93 -5.38 -26.45
N VAL A 506 -8.52 -4.93 -25.27
CA VAL A 506 -7.60 -3.79 -25.10
C VAL A 506 -6.24 -4.36 -24.70
N LEU A 507 -5.28 -4.28 -25.61
CA LEU A 507 -3.91 -4.75 -25.39
C LEU A 507 -3.00 -3.58 -25.08
N ILE A 508 -2.52 -3.48 -23.86
CA ILE A 508 -1.51 -2.50 -23.48
C ILE A 508 -0.12 -3.11 -23.66
N SER A 509 0.73 -2.41 -24.36
CA SER A 509 2.13 -2.83 -24.56
C SER A 509 3.05 -1.59 -24.70
N HIS A 510 4.30 -1.74 -24.30
CA HIS A 510 5.36 -0.81 -24.69
C HIS A 510 6.04 -1.24 -26.00
N ASP A 511 5.75 -2.42 -26.51
CA ASP A 511 6.28 -2.98 -27.76
C ASP A 511 5.24 -2.83 -28.88
N ILE A 512 5.50 -1.90 -29.79
CA ILE A 512 4.61 -1.61 -30.92
C ILE A 512 4.60 -2.76 -31.94
N ALA A 513 5.68 -3.57 -32.00
CA ALA A 513 5.73 -4.73 -32.88
C ALA A 513 4.77 -5.83 -32.44
N VAL A 514 4.57 -5.98 -31.14
CA VAL A 514 3.56 -6.87 -30.56
C VAL A 514 2.16 -6.41 -30.92
N VAL A 515 1.90 -5.12 -30.82
CA VAL A 515 0.60 -4.52 -31.14
C VAL A 515 0.29 -4.64 -32.64
N ALA A 516 1.27 -4.42 -33.48
CA ALA A 516 1.13 -4.56 -34.94
C ALA A 516 0.73 -5.98 -35.39
N GLN A 517 1.06 -7.02 -34.60
CA GLN A 517 0.72 -8.42 -34.94
C GLN A 517 -0.70 -8.83 -34.53
N LEU A 518 -1.30 -8.16 -33.54
CA LEU A 518 -2.55 -8.61 -32.94
C LEU A 518 -3.70 -7.62 -33.10
N CYS A 519 -3.41 -6.33 -33.14
CA CYS A 519 -4.43 -5.29 -33.08
C CYS A 519 -4.85 -4.84 -34.48
N GLU A 520 -6.06 -4.34 -34.58
CA GLU A 520 -6.59 -3.71 -35.80
C GLU A 520 -6.31 -2.20 -35.79
N ARG A 521 -6.29 -1.60 -34.59
CA ARG A 521 -6.09 -0.16 -34.38
C ARG A 521 -5.18 0.08 -33.18
N VAL A 522 -4.43 1.17 -33.24
CA VAL A 522 -3.49 1.60 -32.20
C VAL A 522 -3.88 2.96 -31.65
N VAL A 523 -3.85 3.09 -30.35
CA VAL A 523 -3.99 4.34 -29.61
C VAL A 523 -2.66 4.63 -28.93
N VAL A 524 -2.03 5.72 -29.30
CA VAL A 524 -0.72 6.13 -28.80
C VAL A 524 -0.91 7.14 -27.66
N MET A 525 -0.39 6.82 -26.50
CA MET A 525 -0.48 7.67 -25.30
C MET A 525 0.86 8.29 -24.95
N TYR A 526 0.85 9.58 -24.66
CA TYR A 526 2.00 10.33 -24.16
C TYR A 526 1.58 11.25 -23.01
N ALA A 527 2.32 11.22 -21.89
CA ALA A 527 2.09 12.09 -20.73
C ALA A 527 0.62 12.17 -20.29
N GLY A 528 -0.09 11.04 -20.27
CA GLY A 528 -1.47 10.93 -19.80
C GLY A 528 -2.55 11.30 -20.81
N ARG A 529 -2.20 11.51 -22.07
CA ARG A 529 -3.12 11.92 -23.14
C ARG A 529 -2.97 11.01 -24.36
N VAL A 530 -4.03 10.86 -25.13
CA VAL A 530 -3.96 10.27 -26.47
C VAL A 530 -3.36 11.30 -27.41
N VAL A 531 -2.29 10.93 -28.11
CA VAL A 531 -1.61 11.80 -29.07
C VAL A 531 -1.85 11.39 -30.52
N GLU A 532 -2.13 10.12 -30.74
CA GLU A 532 -2.50 9.63 -32.07
C GLU A 532 -3.35 8.35 -31.96
N GLU A 533 -4.25 8.19 -32.89
CA GLU A 533 -5.10 7.01 -33.09
C GLU A 533 -5.09 6.68 -34.58
N LEU A 534 -4.75 5.43 -34.93
CA LEU A 534 -4.61 5.02 -36.32
C LEU A 534 -4.79 3.51 -36.49
N PRO A 535 -5.26 3.05 -37.67
CA PRO A 535 -5.23 1.62 -38.04
C PRO A 535 -3.80 1.09 -38.06
N VAL A 536 -3.62 -0.19 -37.76
CA VAL A 536 -2.28 -0.82 -37.69
C VAL A 536 -1.58 -0.81 -39.07
N ASP A 537 -2.32 -1.01 -40.14
CA ASP A 537 -1.80 -0.95 -41.55
C ASP A 537 -1.26 0.45 -41.93
N ARG A 538 -1.61 1.48 -41.14
CA ARG A 538 -1.12 2.86 -41.33
C ARG A 538 0.00 3.25 -40.39
N LEU A 539 0.58 2.34 -39.61
CA LEU A 539 1.71 2.67 -38.75
C LEU A 539 2.88 3.34 -39.47
N GLY A 540 3.16 2.91 -40.72
CA GLY A 540 4.16 3.55 -41.59
C GLY A 540 3.82 5.01 -41.99
N ALA A 541 2.55 5.41 -41.87
CA ALA A 541 2.06 6.76 -42.14
C ALA A 541 1.72 7.54 -40.84
N ALA A 542 2.31 7.16 -39.71
CA ALA A 542 2.12 7.88 -38.45
C ALA A 542 2.35 9.37 -38.58
N ALA A 543 1.43 10.18 -38.09
CA ALA A 543 1.41 11.61 -38.29
C ALA A 543 2.03 12.40 -37.13
N HIS A 544 1.88 11.89 -35.87
CA HIS A 544 2.43 12.57 -34.72
C HIS A 544 3.94 12.33 -34.59
N PRO A 545 4.78 13.38 -34.37
CA PRO A 545 6.23 13.23 -34.24
C PRO A 545 6.67 12.24 -33.17
N TYR A 546 5.96 12.16 -32.05
CA TYR A 546 6.22 11.16 -30.99
C TYR A 546 6.00 9.72 -31.48
N THR A 547 4.90 9.46 -32.18
CA THR A 547 4.62 8.12 -32.74
C THR A 547 5.70 7.71 -33.73
N ARG A 548 6.14 8.63 -34.56
CA ARG A 548 7.25 8.41 -35.52
C ARG A 548 8.56 8.08 -34.79
N ALA A 549 8.89 8.85 -33.77
CA ALA A 549 10.10 8.62 -32.97
C ALA A 549 10.02 7.25 -32.20
N LEU A 550 8.83 6.89 -31.71
CA LEU A 550 8.61 5.60 -31.06
C LEU A 550 8.80 4.44 -32.05
N LEU A 551 8.27 4.55 -33.25
CA LEU A 551 8.45 3.55 -34.31
C LEU A 551 9.92 3.44 -34.76
N ALA A 552 10.60 4.58 -34.94
CA ALA A 552 12.01 4.63 -35.32
C ALA A 552 12.95 4.04 -34.24
N SER A 553 12.53 3.98 -32.99
CA SER A 553 13.32 3.40 -31.89
C SER A 553 13.26 1.87 -31.83
N VAL A 554 12.37 1.22 -32.59
CA VAL A 554 12.23 -0.25 -32.62
C VAL A 554 13.28 -0.83 -33.58
N PRO A 555 14.23 -1.65 -33.10
CA PRO A 555 15.20 -2.29 -33.98
C PRO A 555 14.52 -3.39 -34.81
N ASP A 556 14.88 -3.44 -36.08
CA ASP A 556 14.49 -4.49 -37.01
C ASP A 556 15.70 -5.34 -37.47
N LEU A 557 15.46 -6.33 -38.32
CA LEU A 557 16.52 -7.18 -38.85
C LEU A 557 17.46 -6.46 -39.85
N ALA A 558 17.02 -5.36 -40.40
CA ALA A 558 17.78 -4.52 -41.32
C ALA A 558 18.56 -3.41 -40.60
N THR A 559 18.31 -3.22 -39.29
CA THR A 559 18.98 -2.18 -38.49
C THR A 559 20.49 -2.42 -38.46
N ASP A 560 21.24 -1.43 -38.89
CA ASP A 560 22.71 -1.45 -38.90
C ASP A 560 23.24 -1.54 -37.47
N ARG A 561 23.95 -2.63 -37.14
CA ARG A 561 24.49 -2.89 -35.79
C ARG A 561 25.64 -1.96 -35.40
N GLU A 562 26.25 -1.27 -36.37
CA GLU A 562 27.34 -0.33 -36.12
C GLU A 562 26.82 1.09 -35.81
N ARG A 563 25.56 1.38 -36.08
CA ARG A 563 24.93 2.66 -35.76
C ARG A 563 24.20 2.63 -34.43
N PRO A 564 24.29 3.71 -33.62
CA PRO A 564 23.47 3.85 -32.44
C PRO A 564 21.98 3.75 -32.80
N LEU A 565 21.21 3.02 -32.00
CA LEU A 565 19.75 2.97 -32.17
C LEU A 565 19.15 4.36 -32.01
N ALA A 566 18.12 4.65 -32.80
CA ALA A 566 17.36 5.89 -32.66
C ALA A 566 16.73 5.93 -31.27
N THR A 567 16.91 7.02 -30.55
CA THR A 567 16.37 7.24 -29.21
C THR A 567 15.54 8.51 -29.18
N ILE A 568 14.49 8.52 -28.36
CA ILE A 568 13.71 9.74 -28.14
C ILE A 568 14.45 10.59 -27.10
N PRO A 569 14.92 11.80 -27.42
CA PRO A 569 15.74 12.60 -26.52
C PRO A 569 14.96 13.05 -25.28
N GLY A 570 15.65 13.28 -24.16
CA GLY A 570 15.08 13.79 -22.92
C GLY A 570 14.23 12.77 -22.17
N ARG A 571 13.35 13.26 -21.28
CA ARG A 571 12.44 12.44 -20.47
C ARG A 571 11.01 12.93 -20.62
N PRO A 572 10.00 12.05 -20.50
CA PRO A 572 8.60 12.48 -20.40
C PRO A 572 8.41 13.45 -19.23
N PRO A 573 7.55 14.47 -19.36
CA PRO A 573 7.27 15.40 -18.29
C PRO A 573 6.61 14.67 -17.10
N ASP A 574 6.93 15.13 -15.89
CA ASP A 574 6.20 14.69 -14.70
C ASP A 574 4.72 15.13 -14.83
N PRO A 575 3.75 14.29 -14.45
CA PRO A 575 2.34 14.69 -14.45
C PRO A 575 2.06 15.97 -13.65
N ALA A 576 2.90 16.32 -12.66
CA ALA A 576 2.80 17.56 -11.89
C ALA A 576 3.31 18.79 -12.66
N ASP A 577 4.27 18.59 -13.58
CA ASP A 577 4.96 19.65 -14.33
C ASP A 577 4.68 19.58 -15.83
N ARG A 578 3.51 19.04 -16.20
CA ARG A 578 3.12 18.91 -17.60
C ARG A 578 2.95 20.29 -18.26
N PRO A 579 3.51 20.54 -19.46
CA PRO A 579 3.25 21.76 -20.22
C PRO A 579 1.75 21.97 -20.48
N GLU A 580 1.30 23.23 -20.43
CA GLU A 580 -0.10 23.59 -20.76
C GLU A 580 -0.45 23.26 -22.22
N GLY A 581 0.50 23.42 -23.12
CA GLY A 581 0.37 23.12 -24.55
C GLY A 581 0.57 21.65 -24.91
N CYS A 582 1.25 21.42 -26.03
CA CYS A 582 1.65 20.09 -26.47
C CYS A 582 2.67 19.49 -25.50
N ALA A 583 2.32 18.36 -24.87
CA ALA A 583 3.18 17.72 -23.87
C ALA A 583 4.51 17.21 -24.46
N PHE A 584 4.56 16.93 -25.76
CA PHE A 584 5.76 16.48 -26.47
C PHE A 584 6.65 17.63 -26.97
N ALA A 585 6.17 18.88 -26.97
CA ALA A 585 6.90 20.05 -27.52
C ALA A 585 8.35 20.15 -27.01
N PRO A 586 8.69 19.92 -25.71
CA PRO A 586 10.09 19.99 -25.23
C PRO A 586 11.05 18.95 -25.85
N ARG A 587 10.50 17.92 -26.51
CA ARG A 587 11.25 16.80 -27.10
C ARG A 587 11.02 16.70 -28.62
N CYS A 588 10.32 17.67 -29.21
CA CYS A 588 9.89 17.66 -30.61
C CYS A 588 10.77 18.58 -31.42
N ASP A 589 11.42 18.05 -32.47
CA ASP A 589 12.25 18.83 -33.41
C ASP A 589 11.43 19.83 -34.26
N PHE A 590 10.09 19.72 -34.22
CA PHE A 590 9.16 20.53 -35.00
C PHE A 590 8.34 21.48 -34.14
N ALA A 591 8.72 21.65 -32.88
CA ALA A 591 7.99 22.51 -31.95
C ALA A 591 8.18 23.99 -32.30
N ASP A 592 7.08 24.73 -32.29
CA ASP A 592 7.03 26.19 -32.48
C ASP A 592 6.06 26.84 -31.47
N ASP A 593 5.75 28.12 -31.71
CA ASP A 593 4.85 28.87 -30.81
C ASP A 593 3.41 28.35 -30.81
N ALA A 594 2.93 27.72 -31.89
CA ALA A 594 1.60 27.08 -31.90
C ALA A 594 1.51 25.93 -30.90
N CYS A 595 2.63 25.25 -30.63
CA CYS A 595 2.71 24.16 -29.67
C CYS A 595 2.55 24.60 -28.20
N ARG A 596 2.53 25.90 -27.91
CA ARG A 596 2.19 26.45 -26.60
C ARG A 596 0.70 26.28 -26.26
N VAL A 597 -0.13 26.02 -27.26
CA VAL A 597 -1.54 25.69 -27.08
C VAL A 597 -1.73 24.20 -27.26
N ARG A 598 -2.61 23.59 -26.45
CA ARG A 598 -2.93 22.16 -26.52
C ARG A 598 -3.60 21.83 -27.86
N PRO A 599 -3.03 20.94 -28.70
CA PRO A 599 -3.69 20.48 -29.89
C PRO A 599 -4.88 19.59 -29.59
N GLY A 600 -5.94 19.68 -30.40
CA GLY A 600 -7.04 18.71 -30.42
C GLY A 600 -6.61 17.38 -31.03
N LEU A 601 -7.37 16.32 -30.78
CA LEU A 601 -7.20 15.05 -31.50
C LEU A 601 -8.01 15.10 -32.80
N ASP A 602 -7.44 15.70 -33.83
CA ASP A 602 -8.14 16.01 -35.06
C ASP A 602 -7.87 14.95 -36.14
N ALA A 603 -8.82 14.79 -37.08
CA ALA A 603 -8.66 13.87 -38.21
C ALA A 603 -7.56 14.38 -39.15
N VAL A 604 -6.56 13.54 -39.42
CA VAL A 604 -5.47 13.82 -40.37
C VAL A 604 -5.57 12.96 -41.64
N ALA A 605 -6.27 11.85 -41.57
CA ALA A 605 -6.60 10.94 -42.65
C ALA A 605 -7.84 10.09 -42.29
N PRO A 606 -8.44 9.36 -43.24
CA PRO A 606 -9.51 8.40 -42.90
C PRO A 606 -9.08 7.46 -41.76
N GLU A 607 -9.90 7.37 -40.70
CA GLU A 607 -9.65 6.55 -39.51
C GLU A 607 -8.35 6.87 -38.76
N GLN A 608 -7.67 7.98 -39.06
CA GLN A 608 -6.47 8.44 -38.37
C GLN A 608 -6.70 9.83 -37.78
N ARG A 609 -6.39 9.96 -36.50
CA ARG A 609 -6.51 11.22 -35.74
C ARG A 609 -5.19 11.50 -35.02
N ALA A 610 -4.73 12.76 -35.01
CA ALA A 610 -3.50 13.14 -34.33
C ALA A 610 -3.66 14.45 -33.56
N ALA A 611 -3.12 14.51 -32.36
CA ALA A 611 -3.08 15.72 -31.53
C ALA A 611 -1.77 16.49 -31.81
N CYS A 612 -1.66 17.07 -33.00
CA CYS A 612 -0.47 17.75 -33.43
C CYS A 612 -0.80 18.95 -34.36
N TRP A 613 -0.15 20.10 -34.13
CA TRP A 613 -0.26 21.27 -35.01
C TRP A 613 0.50 21.09 -36.32
N HIS A 614 1.49 20.18 -36.37
CA HIS A 614 2.36 19.91 -37.51
C HIS A 614 2.36 18.42 -37.87
N PRO A 615 1.20 17.83 -38.25
CA PRO A 615 1.14 16.41 -38.59
C PRO A 615 2.04 16.10 -39.78
N ARG A 616 2.78 14.99 -39.72
CA ARG A 616 3.70 14.55 -40.76
C ARG A 616 2.99 13.61 -41.71
N THR A 617 3.02 13.91 -43.00
CA THR A 617 2.34 13.12 -44.03
C THR A 617 3.27 12.23 -44.85
N GLN A 618 4.60 12.43 -44.73
CA GLN A 618 5.58 11.62 -45.47
C GLN A 618 5.65 10.20 -44.84
N PRO A 619 5.59 9.12 -45.64
CA PRO A 619 5.78 7.79 -45.13
C PRO A 619 7.10 7.62 -44.37
N LEU A 620 7.08 6.80 -43.31
CA LEU A 620 8.31 6.34 -42.67
C LEU A 620 8.87 5.17 -43.48
N ASP A 621 10.17 5.19 -43.73
CA ASP A 621 10.87 4.06 -44.35
C ASP A 621 11.08 3.00 -43.23
N LEU A 622 10.01 2.27 -42.98
CA LEU A 622 10.00 1.19 -41.98
C LEU A 622 9.99 -0.13 -42.73
N ALA A 623 10.92 -1.01 -42.41
CA ALA A 623 10.88 -2.40 -42.87
C ALA A 623 9.81 -3.21 -42.11
N LEU A 624 8.57 -2.67 -42.04
CA LEU A 624 7.42 -3.29 -41.37
C LEU A 624 6.97 -4.59 -42.02
N ASP A 625 7.35 -4.85 -43.27
CA ASP A 625 7.03 -6.09 -44.00
C ASP A 625 7.64 -7.34 -43.34
N ALA A 626 8.73 -7.19 -42.56
CA ALA A 626 9.31 -8.26 -41.76
C ALA A 626 8.53 -8.55 -40.47
N VAL A 627 7.71 -7.61 -39.99
CA VAL A 627 6.94 -7.70 -38.74
C VAL A 627 5.54 -8.26 -38.97
N THR A 628 4.96 -8.00 -40.14
CA THR A 628 3.62 -8.48 -40.52
C THR A 628 3.60 -9.93 -41.04
N GLY A 629 4.77 -10.62 -41.03
CA GLY A 629 4.94 -12.05 -41.33
C GLY A 629 4.17 -12.45 -42.56
N GLY A 630 4.85 -12.49 -43.72
CA GLY A 630 4.25 -13.00 -44.95
C GLY A 630 3.44 -14.25 -44.71
N GLN A 631 2.15 -14.18 -45.00
CA GLN A 631 1.35 -15.34 -45.24
C GLN A 631 1.89 -15.99 -46.52
N ALA A 632 2.58 -17.10 -46.37
CA ALA A 632 2.77 -18.13 -47.39
C ALA A 632 2.62 -19.49 -46.71
#